data_261ad52cab2d9c1022d9bbfa7f309dae
#
_entry.id   261ad52cab2d9c1022d9bbfa7f309dae
#
_cell.length_a   1.000
_cell.length_b   1.000
_cell.length_c   1.000
_cell.angle_alpha   90.00
_cell.angle_beta   90.00
_cell.angle_gamma   90.00
#
_symmetry.space_group_name_H-M   'P 1'
#
loop_
_entity.id
_entity.type
_entity.pdbx_description
1 polymer ?
#
loop_
_entity_poly.entity_id
_entity_poly.type
_entity_poly.pdbx_seq_one_letter_code
_entity_poly.pdbx_strand_id
1 'polypeptide(L)'
;KLRTLIESESLLNDGSAIVVFMNFYSAIRSQIGGSSNPEIIGSAIDFIKVAFGGVAIGAAIGFLTLSLFKTVFNDSLFEITAIIGSAYLTFFIAESFHLSGVIGLVTLGLIMAGRGKTRISPEVGHFLHDFWVLAAFIANTLIFIVVGVIIAHRTRFEMEDFID
;
A
#
# COMPACT_ATOMS: atom_id res chain seq x y z
N LYS A 1 -6.97 -21.81 5.66
CA LYS A 1 -7.47 -20.89 6.72
C LYS A 1 -6.32 -20.32 7.58
N LEU A 2 -5.43 -21.16 8.17
CA LEU A 2 -4.30 -20.68 8.98
C LEU A 2 -3.30 -19.83 8.17
N ARG A 3 -2.93 -20.30 6.96
CA ARG A 3 -2.05 -19.57 6.04
C ARG A 3 -2.60 -18.19 5.70
N THR A 4 -3.87 -18.10 5.35
CA THR A 4 -4.51 -16.81 5.04
C THR A 4 -4.55 -15.87 6.23
N LEU A 5 -4.70 -16.40 7.46
CA LEU A 5 -4.67 -15.61 8.68
C LEU A 5 -3.28 -15.01 8.93
N ILE A 6 -2.23 -15.83 8.80
CA ILE A 6 -0.83 -15.40 8.97
C ILE A 6 -0.44 -14.36 7.92
N GLU A 7 -0.82 -14.59 6.65
CA GLU A 7 -0.58 -13.64 5.57
C GLU A 7 -1.30 -12.31 5.80
N SER A 8 -2.53 -12.33 6.32
CA SER A 8 -3.30 -11.13 6.63
C SER A 8 -2.71 -10.36 7.83
N GLU A 9 -2.23 -11.05 8.86
CA GLU A 9 -1.57 -10.44 10.02
C GLU A 9 -0.27 -9.74 9.60
N SER A 10 0.56 -10.41 8.79
CA SER A 10 1.79 -9.83 8.27
C SER A 10 1.52 -8.56 7.46
N LEU A 11 0.52 -8.59 6.60
CA LEU A 11 0.12 -7.45 5.76
C LEU A 11 -0.37 -6.25 6.58
N LEU A 12 -1.12 -6.50 7.66
CA LEU A 12 -1.57 -5.46 8.58
C LEU A 12 -0.40 -4.87 9.39
N ASN A 13 0.54 -5.71 9.82
CA ASN A 13 1.74 -5.26 10.53
C ASN A 13 2.62 -4.37 9.64
N ASP A 14 2.85 -4.75 8.39
CA ASP A 14 3.64 -3.96 7.45
C ASP A 14 2.97 -2.60 7.16
N GLY A 15 1.66 -2.61 6.91
CA GLY A 15 0.89 -1.38 6.69
C GLY A 15 0.90 -0.45 7.90
N SER A 16 0.72 -0.98 9.10
CA SER A 16 0.75 -0.20 10.34
C SER A 16 2.15 0.32 10.66
N ALA A 17 3.20 -0.48 10.41
CA ALA A 17 4.58 -0.08 10.63
C ALA A 17 4.97 1.12 9.76
N ILE A 18 4.59 1.13 8.48
CA ILE A 18 4.85 2.27 7.58
C ILE A 18 4.16 3.54 8.11
N VAL A 19 2.91 3.44 8.53
CA VAL A 19 2.16 4.60 9.03
C VAL A 19 2.77 5.13 10.34
N VAL A 20 3.15 4.25 11.25
CA VAL A 20 3.85 4.61 12.49
C VAL A 20 5.19 5.28 12.18
N PHE A 21 5.99 4.69 11.29
CA PHE A 21 7.28 5.25 10.87
C PHE A 21 7.12 6.65 10.29
N MET A 22 6.18 6.87 9.38
CA MET A 22 5.93 8.17 8.76
C MET A 22 5.54 9.24 9.79
N ASN A 23 4.76 8.87 10.80
CA ASN A 23 4.41 9.77 11.90
C ASN A 23 5.62 10.13 12.76
N PHE A 24 6.44 9.17 13.16
CA PHE A 24 7.67 9.44 13.91
C PHE A 24 8.65 10.28 13.10
N TYR A 25 8.82 9.98 11.82
CA TYR A 25 9.66 10.76 10.92
C TYR A 25 9.19 12.22 10.81
N SER A 26 7.89 12.44 10.67
CA SER A 26 7.28 13.77 10.64
C SER A 26 7.48 14.52 11.96
N ALA A 27 7.29 13.86 13.10
CA ALA A 27 7.51 14.44 14.44
C ALA A 27 8.97 14.83 14.66
N ILE A 28 9.94 13.99 14.30
CA ILE A 28 11.37 14.29 14.41
C ILE A 28 11.74 15.47 13.50
N ARG A 29 11.23 15.48 12.27
CA ARG A 29 11.51 16.56 11.32
C ARG A 29 10.99 17.90 11.80
N SER A 30 9.85 17.94 12.47
CA SER A 30 9.29 19.16 13.06
C SER A 30 10.14 19.68 14.24
N GLN A 31 10.72 18.79 15.04
CA GLN A 31 11.64 19.16 16.13
C GLN A 31 12.95 19.75 15.62
N ILE A 32 13.54 19.18 14.57
CA ILE A 32 14.79 19.68 13.96
C ILE A 32 14.54 21.04 13.29
N GLY A 33 13.32 21.31 12.81
CA GLY A 33 12.91 22.57 12.20
C GLY A 33 12.60 23.72 13.18
N GLY A 34 12.82 23.55 14.50
CA GLY A 34 12.70 24.61 15.50
C GLY A 34 11.28 24.91 15.99
N SER A 35 10.30 24.09 15.71
CA SER A 35 8.98 24.17 16.34
C SER A 35 9.01 23.50 17.72
N SER A 36 9.09 24.31 18.75
CA SER A 36 9.01 23.90 20.15
C SER A 36 7.55 23.52 20.47
N ASN A 37 7.29 22.30 20.48
CA ASN A 37 6.38 21.42 21.23
C ASN A 37 5.92 20.28 20.32
N PRO A 38 6.35 19.05 20.54
CA PRO A 38 5.70 17.91 19.93
C PRO A 38 4.35 17.73 20.66
N GLU A 39 3.28 18.20 20.04
CA GLU A 39 1.94 17.79 20.46
C GLU A 39 1.77 16.31 20.12
N ILE A 40 2.17 15.45 21.05
CA ILE A 40 2.00 13.98 20.94
C ILE A 40 0.53 13.66 20.63
N ILE A 41 -0.40 14.45 21.17
CA ILE A 41 -1.83 14.33 20.89
C ILE A 41 -2.17 14.70 19.44
N GLY A 42 -1.54 15.76 18.88
CA GLY A 42 -1.69 16.13 17.47
C GLY A 42 -1.23 15.03 16.52
N SER A 43 -0.05 14.46 16.80
CA SER A 43 0.50 13.35 16.02
C SER A 43 -0.38 12.09 16.07
N ALA A 44 -1.00 11.78 17.22
CA ALA A 44 -1.91 10.66 17.34
C ALA A 44 -3.22 10.87 16.55
N ILE A 45 -3.75 12.08 16.57
CA ILE A 45 -4.94 12.44 15.79
C ILE A 45 -4.64 12.38 14.30
N ASP A 46 -3.49 12.86 13.86
CA ASP A 46 -3.08 12.79 12.45
C ASP A 46 -2.86 11.33 12.01
N PHE A 47 -2.30 10.49 12.87
CA PHE A 47 -2.20 9.06 12.62
C PHE A 47 -3.59 8.43 12.37
N ILE A 48 -4.55 8.72 13.23
CA ILE A 48 -5.92 8.20 13.10
C ILE A 48 -6.55 8.69 11.79
N LYS A 49 -6.41 9.97 11.46
CA LYS A 49 -6.93 10.53 10.20
C LYS A 49 -6.32 9.86 8.98
N VAL A 50 -5.00 9.69 8.95
CA VAL A 50 -4.28 9.07 7.82
C VAL A 50 -4.69 7.60 7.65
N ALA A 51 -4.81 6.86 8.74
CA ALA A 51 -5.20 5.45 8.71
C ALA A 51 -6.67 5.27 8.28
N PHE A 52 -7.61 5.92 8.98
CA PHE A 52 -9.04 5.79 8.69
C PHE A 52 -9.42 6.44 7.35
N GLY A 53 -8.74 7.51 6.95
CA GLY A 53 -8.90 8.12 5.63
C GLY A 53 -8.49 7.15 4.51
N GLY A 54 -7.39 6.42 4.67
CA GLY A 54 -6.99 5.36 3.76
C GLY A 54 -8.04 4.26 3.64
N VAL A 55 -8.56 3.78 4.78
CA VAL A 55 -9.66 2.80 4.81
C VAL A 55 -10.90 3.32 4.09
N ALA A 56 -11.30 4.56 4.31
CA ALA A 56 -12.48 5.14 3.67
C ALA A 56 -12.34 5.21 2.14
N ILE A 57 -11.19 5.65 1.63
CA ILE A 57 -10.92 5.70 0.18
C ILE A 57 -10.89 4.29 -0.41
N GLY A 58 -10.17 3.36 0.21
CA GLY A 58 -10.12 1.97 -0.25
C GLY A 58 -11.50 1.31 -0.28
N ALA A 59 -12.33 1.57 0.73
CA ALA A 59 -13.70 1.10 0.77
C ALA A 59 -14.58 1.74 -0.32
N ALA A 60 -14.50 3.05 -0.50
CA ALA A 60 -15.28 3.76 -1.51
C ALA A 60 -14.99 3.23 -2.91
N ILE A 61 -13.71 3.12 -3.29
CA ILE A 61 -13.29 2.62 -4.60
C ILE A 61 -13.62 1.13 -4.73
N GLY A 62 -13.44 0.33 -3.66
CA GLY A 62 -13.81 -1.08 -3.66
C GLY A 62 -15.30 -1.32 -3.93
N PHE A 63 -16.18 -0.57 -3.28
CA PHE A 63 -17.63 -0.65 -3.55
C PHE A 63 -17.99 -0.14 -4.94
N LEU A 64 -17.31 0.91 -5.43
CA LEU A 64 -17.51 1.41 -6.79
C LEU A 64 -17.13 0.34 -7.82
N THR A 65 -15.97 -0.29 -7.67
CA THR A 65 -15.50 -1.37 -8.56
C THR A 65 -16.46 -2.56 -8.55
N LEU A 66 -16.94 -2.97 -7.37
CA LEU A 66 -17.97 -4.02 -7.26
C LEU A 66 -19.30 -3.63 -7.92
N SER A 67 -19.65 -2.35 -7.92
CA SER A 67 -20.85 -1.86 -8.61
C SER A 67 -20.66 -1.87 -10.13
N LEU A 68 -19.48 -1.55 -10.62
CA LEU A 68 -19.15 -1.65 -12.06
C LEU A 68 -19.25 -3.08 -12.56
N PHE A 69 -18.81 -4.07 -11.79
CA PHE A 69 -18.92 -5.50 -12.14
C PHE A 69 -20.37 -6.01 -12.21
N LYS A 70 -21.33 -5.32 -11.61
CA LYS A 70 -22.75 -5.64 -11.79
C LYS A 70 -23.27 -5.24 -13.16
N THR A 71 -22.69 -4.21 -13.76
CA THR A 71 -23.21 -3.60 -14.99
C THR A 71 -22.54 -4.22 -16.22
N VAL A 72 -21.23 -4.56 -16.09
CA VAL A 72 -20.47 -5.17 -17.20
C VAL A 72 -20.20 -6.63 -16.81
N PHE A 73 -20.99 -7.54 -17.36
CA PHE A 73 -20.89 -8.96 -17.07
C PHE A 73 -20.14 -9.66 -18.21
N ASN A 74 -19.20 -10.55 -17.86
CA ASN A 74 -18.57 -11.50 -18.78
C ASN A 74 -17.55 -10.94 -19.79
N ASP A 75 -16.89 -9.82 -19.48
CA ASP A 75 -15.74 -9.32 -20.24
C ASP A 75 -14.47 -9.42 -19.38
N SER A 76 -13.66 -10.47 -19.63
CA SER A 76 -12.44 -10.75 -18.88
C SER A 76 -11.43 -9.61 -18.94
N LEU A 77 -11.30 -8.91 -20.07
CA LEU A 77 -10.37 -7.80 -20.22
C LEU A 77 -10.81 -6.61 -19.39
N PHE A 78 -12.11 -6.34 -19.36
CA PHE A 78 -12.67 -5.27 -18.53
C PHE A 78 -12.46 -5.57 -17.04
N GLU A 79 -12.73 -6.80 -16.59
CA GLU A 79 -12.57 -7.22 -15.20
C GLU A 79 -11.11 -7.04 -14.73
N ILE A 80 -10.14 -7.52 -15.53
CA ILE A 80 -8.71 -7.38 -15.23
C ILE A 80 -8.30 -5.92 -15.14
N THR A 81 -8.66 -5.14 -16.16
CA THR A 81 -8.30 -3.71 -16.24
C THR A 81 -8.93 -2.91 -15.10
N ALA A 82 -10.17 -3.20 -14.75
CA ALA A 82 -10.87 -2.53 -13.65
C ALA A 82 -10.22 -2.84 -12.29
N ILE A 83 -9.78 -4.07 -12.04
CA ILE A 83 -9.11 -4.43 -10.79
C ILE A 83 -7.75 -3.75 -10.67
N ILE A 84 -6.91 -3.83 -11.70
CA ILE A 84 -5.59 -3.20 -11.70
C ILE A 84 -5.73 -1.68 -11.63
N GLY A 85 -6.63 -1.11 -12.42
CA GLY A 85 -6.91 0.31 -12.43
C GLY A 85 -7.44 0.82 -11.08
N SER A 86 -8.34 0.07 -10.43
CA SER A 86 -8.86 0.44 -9.10
C SER A 86 -7.79 0.41 -8.02
N ALA A 87 -6.84 -0.53 -8.09
CA ALA A 87 -5.72 -0.58 -7.16
C ALA A 87 -4.82 0.67 -7.32
N TYR A 88 -4.43 0.98 -8.55
CA TYR A 88 -3.62 2.17 -8.83
C TYR A 88 -4.34 3.46 -8.44
N LEU A 89 -5.63 3.56 -8.78
CA LEU A 89 -6.46 4.73 -8.47
C LEU A 89 -6.61 4.92 -6.95
N THR A 90 -6.80 3.85 -6.21
CA THR A 90 -6.88 3.89 -4.73
C THR A 90 -5.61 4.44 -4.12
N PHE A 91 -4.47 3.93 -4.55
CA PHE A 91 -3.18 4.40 -4.07
C PHE A 91 -2.97 5.88 -4.39
N PHE A 92 -3.15 6.25 -5.66
CA PHE A 92 -2.93 7.62 -6.13
C PHE A 92 -3.85 8.63 -5.44
N ILE A 93 -5.14 8.33 -5.30
CA ILE A 93 -6.10 9.22 -4.64
C ILE A 93 -5.75 9.36 -3.15
N ALA A 94 -5.47 8.26 -2.45
CA ALA A 94 -5.14 8.33 -1.03
C ALA A 94 -3.88 9.18 -0.79
N GLU A 95 -2.81 8.97 -1.55
CA GLU A 95 -1.58 9.77 -1.45
C GLU A 95 -1.81 11.25 -1.81
N SER A 96 -2.68 11.55 -2.78
CA SER A 96 -3.02 12.93 -3.17
C SER A 96 -3.71 13.70 -2.04
N PHE A 97 -4.44 13.01 -1.16
CA PHE A 97 -5.06 13.58 0.03
C PHE A 97 -4.19 13.48 1.30
N HIS A 98 -2.91 13.09 1.16
CA HIS A 98 -2.00 12.83 2.27
C HIS A 98 -2.52 11.76 3.25
N LEU A 99 -3.24 10.77 2.73
CA LEU A 99 -3.74 9.60 3.46
C LEU A 99 -2.90 8.37 3.09
N SER A 100 -3.02 7.30 3.87
CA SER A 100 -2.24 6.08 3.60
C SER A 100 -2.79 5.31 2.39
N GLY A 101 -2.07 5.39 1.25
CA GLY A 101 -2.37 4.60 0.06
C GLY A 101 -2.23 3.09 0.30
N VAL A 102 -1.30 2.67 1.16
CA VAL A 102 -1.09 1.26 1.50
C VAL A 102 -2.30 0.68 2.24
N ILE A 103 -2.79 1.39 3.26
CA ILE A 103 -4.00 0.97 4.00
C ILE A 103 -5.23 0.98 3.07
N GLY A 104 -5.31 1.94 2.17
CA GLY A 104 -6.34 1.98 1.13
C GLY A 104 -6.33 0.74 0.23
N LEU A 105 -5.15 0.34 -0.25
CA LEU A 105 -4.98 -0.88 -1.05
C LEU A 105 -5.35 -2.15 -0.30
N VAL A 106 -4.93 -2.28 0.96
CA VAL A 106 -5.29 -3.43 1.81
C VAL A 106 -6.81 -3.52 1.96
N THR A 107 -7.47 -2.39 2.22
CA THR A 107 -8.93 -2.33 2.37
C THR A 107 -9.65 -2.70 1.07
N LEU A 108 -9.19 -2.17 -0.07
CA LEU A 108 -9.69 -2.55 -1.39
C LEU A 108 -9.54 -4.06 -1.62
N GLY A 109 -8.35 -4.61 -1.35
CA GLY A 109 -8.05 -6.03 -1.50
C GLY A 109 -8.95 -6.92 -0.64
N LEU A 110 -9.21 -6.55 0.61
CA LEU A 110 -10.11 -7.27 1.51
C LEU A 110 -11.56 -7.28 0.98
N ILE A 111 -12.04 -6.15 0.46
CA ILE A 111 -13.39 -6.06 -0.13
C ILE A 111 -13.49 -6.92 -1.39
N MET A 112 -12.46 -6.88 -2.24
CA MET A 112 -12.40 -7.70 -3.45
C MET A 112 -12.28 -9.18 -3.12
N ALA A 113 -11.49 -9.57 -2.13
CA ALA A 113 -11.37 -10.96 -1.68
C ALA A 113 -12.68 -11.48 -1.06
N GLY A 114 -13.38 -10.63 -0.32
CA GLY A 114 -14.63 -11.02 0.35
C GLY A 114 -15.85 -11.06 -0.58
N ARG A 115 -16.05 -10.03 -1.38
CA ARG A 115 -17.24 -9.84 -2.20
C ARG A 115 -16.99 -9.92 -3.71
N GLY A 116 -15.77 -9.66 -4.15
CA GLY A 116 -15.38 -9.70 -5.56
C GLY A 116 -15.31 -11.12 -6.12
N LYS A 117 -14.83 -12.07 -5.33
CA LYS A 117 -14.66 -13.48 -5.74
C LYS A 117 -15.92 -14.13 -6.36
N THR A 118 -17.10 -13.73 -5.91
CA THR A 118 -18.37 -14.25 -6.43
C THR A 118 -18.84 -13.54 -7.70
N ARG A 119 -18.13 -12.52 -8.14
CA ARG A 119 -18.50 -11.65 -9.27
C ARG A 119 -17.46 -11.63 -10.38
N ILE A 120 -16.33 -12.25 -10.16
CA ILE A 120 -15.21 -12.34 -11.11
C ILE A 120 -15.25 -13.72 -11.73
N SER A 121 -15.02 -13.79 -13.04
CA SER A 121 -14.92 -15.05 -13.77
C SER A 121 -13.76 -15.90 -13.23
N PRO A 122 -13.90 -17.23 -13.09
CA PRO A 122 -12.84 -18.09 -12.54
C PRO A 122 -11.51 -17.99 -13.31
N GLU A 123 -11.59 -17.83 -14.62
CA GLU A 123 -10.41 -17.66 -15.51
C GLU A 123 -9.65 -16.37 -15.19
N VAL A 124 -10.39 -15.28 -14.97
CA VAL A 124 -9.81 -13.98 -14.56
C VAL A 124 -9.17 -14.08 -13.18
N GLY A 125 -9.78 -14.84 -12.27
CA GLY A 125 -9.23 -15.07 -10.94
C GLY A 125 -7.85 -15.75 -10.97
N HIS A 126 -7.65 -16.74 -11.83
CA HIS A 126 -6.36 -17.40 -12.02
C HIS A 126 -5.34 -16.45 -12.63
N PHE A 127 -5.70 -15.74 -13.70
CA PHE A 127 -4.80 -14.76 -14.32
C PHE A 127 -4.35 -13.67 -13.34
N LEU A 128 -5.27 -13.11 -12.57
CA LEU A 128 -4.96 -12.09 -11.58
C LEU A 128 -4.04 -12.61 -10.48
N HIS A 129 -4.22 -13.85 -10.05
CA HIS A 129 -3.32 -14.47 -9.08
C HIS A 129 -1.90 -14.53 -9.61
N ASP A 130 -1.71 -15.06 -10.82
CA ASP A 130 -0.39 -15.19 -11.44
C ASP A 130 0.23 -13.82 -11.72
N PHE A 131 -0.57 -12.86 -12.18
CA PHE A 131 -0.15 -11.48 -12.39
C PHE A 131 0.39 -10.84 -11.09
N TRP A 132 -0.34 -10.97 -9.97
CA TRP A 132 0.10 -10.38 -8.72
C TRP A 132 1.33 -11.08 -8.13
N VAL A 133 1.47 -12.40 -8.31
CA VAL A 133 2.67 -13.13 -7.92
C VAL A 133 3.88 -12.64 -8.72
N LEU A 134 3.75 -12.47 -10.03
CA LEU A 134 4.79 -11.94 -10.88
C LEU A 134 5.14 -10.49 -10.51
N ALA A 135 4.13 -9.64 -10.33
CA ALA A 135 4.33 -8.24 -9.93
C ALA A 135 5.06 -8.11 -8.60
N ALA A 136 4.70 -8.93 -7.60
CA ALA A 136 5.38 -8.97 -6.31
C ALA A 136 6.85 -9.44 -6.46
N PHE A 137 7.12 -10.44 -7.28
CA PHE A 137 8.48 -10.90 -7.55
C PHE A 137 9.34 -9.80 -8.19
N ILE A 138 8.80 -9.10 -9.20
CA ILE A 138 9.50 -7.99 -9.85
C ILE A 138 9.75 -6.85 -8.85
N ALA A 139 8.75 -6.48 -8.08
CA ALA A 139 8.86 -5.41 -7.09
C ALA A 139 9.93 -5.73 -6.03
N ASN A 140 9.93 -6.94 -5.47
CA ASN A 140 10.94 -7.39 -4.53
C ASN A 140 12.36 -7.35 -5.14
N THR A 141 12.50 -7.83 -6.36
CA THR A 141 13.79 -7.81 -7.07
C THR A 141 14.31 -6.38 -7.24
N LEU A 142 13.44 -5.46 -7.66
CA LEU A 142 13.79 -4.04 -7.80
C LEU A 142 14.20 -3.41 -6.47
N ILE A 143 13.47 -3.70 -5.39
CA ILE A 143 13.80 -3.21 -4.04
C ILE A 143 15.20 -3.69 -3.63
N PHE A 144 15.51 -4.97 -3.79
CA PHE A 144 16.83 -5.50 -3.45
C PHE A 144 17.95 -4.88 -4.29
N ILE A 145 17.73 -4.66 -5.59
CA ILE A 145 18.69 -3.97 -6.44
C ILE A 145 18.92 -2.54 -5.94
N VAL A 146 17.86 -1.78 -5.69
CA VAL A 146 17.96 -0.39 -5.23
C VAL A 146 18.66 -0.31 -3.87
N VAL A 147 18.30 -1.17 -2.92
CA VAL A 147 18.93 -1.25 -1.59
C VAL A 147 20.43 -1.59 -1.73
N GLY A 148 20.77 -2.57 -2.59
CA GLY A 148 22.15 -2.92 -2.85
C GLY A 148 22.97 -1.76 -3.44
N VAL A 149 22.40 -1.01 -4.37
CA VAL A 149 23.05 0.18 -4.95
C VAL A 149 23.25 1.27 -3.91
N ILE A 150 22.24 1.53 -3.04
CA ILE A 150 22.34 2.54 -1.98
C ILE A 150 23.42 2.16 -0.97
N ILE A 151 23.48 0.90 -0.54
CA ILE A 151 24.50 0.43 0.40
C ILE A 151 25.91 0.55 -0.23
N ALA A 152 26.06 0.09 -1.47
CA ALA A 152 27.34 0.18 -2.17
C ALA A 152 27.84 1.63 -2.35
N HIS A 153 26.91 2.54 -2.63
CA HIS A 153 27.23 3.97 -2.76
C HIS A 153 27.63 4.59 -1.42
N ARG A 154 26.92 4.26 -0.32
CA ARG A 154 27.22 4.76 1.02
C ARG A 154 28.57 4.27 1.54
N THR A 155 28.84 2.99 1.44
CA THR A 155 30.12 2.40 1.87
C THR A 155 31.32 2.96 1.10
N ARG A 156 31.14 3.38 -0.13
CA ARG A 156 32.21 3.98 -0.92
C ARG A 156 32.62 5.36 -0.40
N PHE A 157 31.67 6.20 -0.01
CA PHE A 157 31.93 7.51 0.58
C PHE A 157 32.61 7.42 1.95
N GLU A 158 32.15 6.53 2.81
CA GLU A 158 32.78 6.34 4.13
C GLU A 158 34.22 5.81 4.03
N MET A 159 34.56 5.06 2.98
CA MET A 159 35.95 4.58 2.77
C MET A 159 36.85 5.67 2.20
N GLU A 160 36.37 6.59 1.40
CA GLU A 160 37.14 7.74 0.91
C GLU A 160 37.47 8.73 2.05
N ASP A 161 36.51 8.99 2.95
CA ASP A 161 36.72 9.86 4.14
C ASP A 161 37.66 9.23 5.21
N PHE A 162 37.95 7.94 5.12
CA PHE A 162 38.85 7.24 6.06
C PHE A 162 40.30 7.16 5.55
N ILE A 163 40.55 7.49 4.31
CA ILE A 163 41.87 7.39 3.64
C ILE A 163 42.57 8.78 3.54
N ASP A 164 41.80 9.88 3.68
CA ASP A 164 42.28 11.25 3.79
C ASP A 164 42.44 11.66 5.27
#